data_03ba0fcf937d55e5ac43c9645eecfb3f
#
_entry.id   03ba0fcf937d55e5ac43c9645eecfb3f
#
_cell.length_a   1.000
_cell.length_b   1.000
_cell.length_c   1.000
_cell.angle_alpha   90.00
_cell.angle_beta   90.00
_cell.angle_gamma   90.00
#
_symmetry.space_group_name_H-M   'P 1'
#
loop_
_entity.id
_entity.type
_entity.pdbx_description
1 polymer ?
#
loop_
_entity_poly.entity_id
_entity_poly.type
_entity_poly.pdbx_seq_one_letter_code
_entity_poly.pdbx_strand_id
1 'polypeptide(L)'
;SRRRLSDELSRSIISKELAINDLLLDMQNNNIEPVGTEVNLPSVGDAEKRVRSLERAMEKHGPVNMLAIEQYAECEERLDSMKVEFKQLQTRRTNLVEITEKLESQRKEKLLNVLTKVNENFKKSYEILSDGGKGELYLENPDEPFKGGLELWAKPKGKSSKVNRLQLSGGEQSMAALALIFAIQDYDPSPFYY
;
A
#
# COMPACT_ATOMS: atom_id res chain seq x y z
N SER A 1 93.44 -1.44 -30.68
CA SER A 1 92.60 -1.86 -29.55
C SER A 1 91.64 -0.77 -29.08
N ARG A 2 91.97 0.50 -29.03
CA ARG A 2 91.08 1.60 -28.58
C ARG A 2 89.84 1.78 -29.56
N ARG A 3 89.95 1.66 -30.80
CA ARG A 3 88.86 1.75 -31.80
C ARG A 3 87.83 0.60 -31.54
N ARG A 4 88.22 -0.63 -31.33
CA ARG A 4 87.34 -1.76 -31.07
C ARG A 4 86.49 -1.55 -29.83
N LEU A 5 87.16 -1.03 -28.75
CA LEU A 5 86.43 -0.74 -27.50
C LEU A 5 85.39 0.39 -27.67
N SER A 6 85.76 1.41 -28.44
CA SER A 6 84.80 2.50 -28.78
C SER A 6 83.62 2.02 -29.59
N ASP A 7 83.83 1.13 -30.54
CA ASP A 7 82.76 0.57 -31.41
C ASP A 7 81.85 -0.38 -30.56
N GLU A 8 82.40 -1.15 -29.65
CA GLU A 8 81.63 -1.99 -28.71
C GLU A 8 80.78 -1.16 -27.76
N LEU A 9 81.34 -0.10 -27.19
CA LEU A 9 80.62 0.85 -26.34
C LEU A 9 79.52 1.56 -27.07
N SER A 10 79.76 2.02 -28.29
CA SER A 10 78.74 2.67 -29.13
C SER A 10 77.59 1.73 -29.48
N ARG A 11 77.87 0.47 -29.81
CA ARG A 11 76.81 -0.54 -30.01
C ARG A 11 76.01 -0.85 -28.77
N SER A 12 76.67 -0.91 -27.58
CA SER A 12 76.00 -1.13 -26.29
C SER A 12 75.09 0.06 -25.91
N ILE A 13 75.51 1.30 -26.21
CA ILE A 13 74.70 2.49 -25.97
C ILE A 13 73.46 2.47 -26.86
N ILE A 14 73.60 2.25 -28.15
CA ILE A 14 72.49 2.19 -29.10
C ILE A 14 71.48 1.08 -28.72
N SER A 15 71.98 -0.11 -28.31
CA SER A 15 71.12 -1.19 -27.85
C SER A 15 70.32 -0.85 -26.61
N LYS A 16 70.93 -0.12 -25.65
CA LYS A 16 70.23 0.32 -24.45
C LYS A 16 69.26 1.46 -24.71
N GLU A 17 69.55 2.38 -25.60
CA GLU A 17 68.64 3.44 -26.03
C GLU A 17 67.43 2.87 -26.73
N LEU A 18 67.58 1.86 -27.59
CA LEU A 18 66.44 1.17 -28.21
C LEU A 18 65.56 0.47 -27.15
N ALA A 19 66.16 -0.23 -26.17
CA ALA A 19 65.41 -0.88 -25.11
C ALA A 19 64.67 0.12 -24.21
N ILE A 20 65.25 1.29 -23.99
CA ILE A 20 64.57 2.36 -23.21
C ILE A 20 63.37 2.91 -23.99
N ASN A 21 63.55 3.14 -25.32
CA ASN A 21 62.43 3.62 -26.14
C ASN A 21 61.30 2.61 -26.27
N ASP A 22 61.59 1.31 -26.36
CA ASP A 22 60.57 0.26 -26.37
C ASP A 22 59.79 0.23 -25.03
N LEU A 23 60.49 0.34 -23.89
CA LEU A 23 59.83 0.42 -22.58
C LEU A 23 59.01 1.69 -22.42
N LEU A 24 59.42 2.83 -22.93
CA LEU A 24 58.66 4.08 -22.89
C LEU A 24 57.38 3.97 -23.72
N LEU A 25 57.44 3.31 -24.88
CA LEU A 25 56.28 3.03 -25.71
C LEU A 25 55.27 2.09 -25.02
N ASP A 26 55.78 1.05 -24.37
CA ASP A 26 54.94 0.13 -23.59
C ASP A 26 54.28 0.84 -22.41
N MET A 27 54.98 1.73 -21.74
CA MET A 27 54.41 2.53 -20.64
C MET A 27 53.33 3.47 -21.15
N GLN A 28 53.51 4.13 -22.29
CA GLN A 28 52.51 5.00 -22.91
C GLN A 28 51.27 4.21 -23.35
N ASN A 29 51.45 3.04 -23.95
CA ASN A 29 50.35 2.17 -24.37
C ASN A 29 49.50 1.67 -23.22
N ASN A 30 50.11 1.48 -22.04
CA ASN A 30 49.45 1.01 -20.83
C ASN A 30 49.05 2.15 -19.87
N ASN A 31 49.16 3.43 -20.31
CA ASN A 31 48.89 4.60 -19.45
C ASN A 31 49.67 4.60 -18.12
N ILE A 32 50.89 4.14 -18.13
CA ILE A 32 51.75 4.09 -16.94
C ILE A 32 52.67 5.31 -16.96
N GLU A 33 52.59 6.16 -15.94
CA GLU A 33 53.51 7.27 -15.79
C GLU A 33 54.89 6.78 -15.28
N PRO A 34 56.03 7.28 -15.83
CA PRO A 34 57.34 6.91 -15.36
C PRO A 34 57.54 7.38 -13.92
N VAL A 35 57.84 6.45 -13.04
CA VAL A 35 58.11 6.74 -11.63
C VAL A 35 59.53 7.33 -11.46
N GLY A 36 59.63 8.48 -10.78
CA GLY A 36 60.93 9.12 -10.51
C GLY A 36 61.89 8.23 -9.74
N THR A 37 63.19 8.46 -9.91
CA THR A 37 64.29 7.66 -9.34
C THR A 37 64.37 7.66 -7.82
N GLU A 38 63.57 8.48 -7.10
CA GLU A 38 63.53 8.60 -5.67
C GLU A 38 62.55 7.63 -4.97
N VAL A 39 61.76 6.87 -5.73
CA VAL A 39 60.81 5.90 -5.16
C VAL A 39 61.53 4.58 -4.90
N ASN A 40 61.47 4.14 -3.64
CA ASN A 40 62.01 2.85 -3.24
C ASN A 40 61.11 1.72 -3.79
N LEU A 41 61.35 1.33 -5.03
CA LEU A 41 60.59 0.29 -5.71
C LEU A 41 60.96 -1.09 -5.13
N PRO A 42 60.02 -1.98 -4.90
CA PRO A 42 60.30 -3.35 -4.49
C PRO A 42 61.14 -4.07 -5.55
N SER A 43 61.92 -5.07 -5.15
CA SER A 43 62.65 -5.87 -6.13
C SER A 43 61.70 -6.48 -7.16
N VAL A 44 62.18 -6.65 -8.41
CA VAL A 44 61.35 -7.27 -9.48
C VAL A 44 60.72 -8.62 -9.02
N GLY A 45 61.55 -9.42 -8.30
CA GLY A 45 61.07 -10.70 -7.79
C GLY A 45 59.95 -10.59 -6.73
N ASP A 46 59.99 -9.53 -5.93
CA ASP A 46 58.94 -9.30 -4.92
C ASP A 46 57.67 -8.71 -5.56
N ALA A 47 57.83 -7.86 -6.60
CA ALA A 47 56.70 -7.38 -7.41
C ALA A 47 55.98 -8.53 -8.11
N GLU A 48 56.72 -9.43 -8.78
CA GLU A 48 56.16 -10.64 -9.40
C GLU A 48 55.41 -11.55 -8.42
N LYS A 49 55.97 -11.78 -7.22
CA LYS A 49 55.30 -12.56 -6.19
C LYS A 49 53.96 -11.90 -5.77
N ARG A 50 53.98 -10.59 -5.67
CA ARG A 50 52.79 -9.83 -5.33
C ARG A 50 51.70 -9.90 -6.40
N VAL A 51 52.08 -9.76 -7.67
CA VAL A 51 51.17 -9.92 -8.83
C VAL A 51 50.52 -11.32 -8.82
N ARG A 52 51.36 -12.39 -8.73
CA ARG A 52 50.82 -13.77 -8.65
C ARG A 52 49.94 -14.01 -7.44
N SER A 53 50.21 -13.36 -6.31
CA SER A 53 49.36 -13.43 -5.12
C SER A 53 47.99 -12.76 -5.36
N LEU A 54 47.99 -11.60 -6.01
CA LEU A 54 46.74 -10.87 -6.37
C LEU A 54 45.92 -11.61 -7.41
N GLU A 55 46.57 -12.14 -8.46
CA GLU A 55 45.93 -12.99 -9.46
C GLU A 55 45.21 -14.19 -8.84
N ARG A 56 45.87 -14.91 -7.94
CA ARG A 56 45.24 -16.02 -7.20
C ARG A 56 44.11 -15.57 -6.31
N ALA A 57 44.21 -14.39 -5.70
CA ALA A 57 43.10 -13.82 -4.93
C ALA A 57 41.92 -13.46 -5.80
N MET A 58 42.16 -12.88 -6.98
CA MET A 58 41.11 -12.57 -7.97
C MET A 58 40.43 -13.83 -8.49
N GLU A 59 41.21 -14.88 -8.85
CA GLU A 59 40.64 -16.17 -9.27
C GLU A 59 39.75 -16.80 -8.20
N LYS A 60 40.15 -16.69 -6.92
CA LYS A 60 39.37 -17.21 -5.79
C LYS A 60 38.05 -16.50 -5.59
N HIS A 61 37.94 -15.21 -5.94
CA HIS A 61 36.67 -14.47 -5.88
C HIS A 61 35.71 -14.80 -7.01
N GLY A 62 36.19 -15.44 -8.09
CA GLY A 62 35.36 -15.78 -9.27
C GLY A 62 34.88 -14.55 -10.04
N PRO A 63 33.89 -14.70 -10.90
CA PRO A 63 33.35 -13.60 -11.69
C PRO A 63 32.65 -12.59 -10.79
N VAL A 64 33.19 -11.38 -10.72
CA VAL A 64 32.63 -10.27 -9.94
C VAL A 64 31.76 -9.41 -10.87
N ASN A 65 30.51 -9.19 -10.47
CA ASN A 65 29.64 -8.26 -11.15
C ASN A 65 30.04 -6.81 -10.83
N MET A 66 30.71 -6.14 -11.75
CA MET A 66 31.17 -4.76 -11.58
C MET A 66 30.01 -3.76 -11.41
N LEU A 67 28.83 -4.08 -11.93
CA LEU A 67 27.63 -3.25 -11.83
C LEU A 67 26.86 -3.48 -10.50
N ALA A 68 27.32 -4.43 -9.66
CA ALA A 68 26.59 -4.77 -8.45
C ALA A 68 26.44 -3.60 -7.47
N ILE A 69 27.42 -2.71 -7.43
CA ILE A 69 27.40 -1.53 -6.53
C ILE A 69 26.31 -0.55 -6.99
N GLU A 70 26.24 -0.27 -8.30
CA GLU A 70 25.24 0.62 -8.86
C GLU A 70 23.82 0.03 -8.73
N GLN A 71 23.68 -1.26 -9.07
CA GLN A 71 22.42 -1.98 -8.91
C GLN A 71 21.94 -2.04 -7.46
N TYR A 72 22.88 -2.16 -6.51
CA TYR A 72 22.55 -2.13 -5.09
C TYR A 72 22.01 -0.75 -4.67
N ALA A 73 22.67 0.32 -5.09
CA ALA A 73 22.23 1.69 -4.79
C ALA A 73 20.83 1.99 -5.37
N GLU A 74 20.56 1.58 -6.62
CA GLU A 74 19.24 1.71 -7.22
C GLU A 74 18.17 0.89 -6.48
N CYS A 75 18.52 -0.34 -6.07
CA CYS A 75 17.62 -1.19 -5.28
C CYS A 75 17.32 -0.59 -3.90
N GLU A 76 18.30 0.02 -3.27
CA GLU A 76 18.14 0.66 -1.95
C GLU A 76 17.21 1.88 -2.06
N GLU A 77 17.43 2.75 -3.04
CA GLU A 77 16.56 3.91 -3.28
C GLU A 77 15.10 3.48 -3.58
N ARG A 78 14.95 2.47 -4.43
CA ARG A 78 13.64 1.90 -4.73
C ARG A 78 12.97 1.29 -3.51
N LEU A 79 13.73 0.57 -2.68
CA LEU A 79 13.23 -0.01 -1.44
C LEU A 79 12.75 1.07 -0.46
N ASP A 80 13.48 2.14 -0.32
CA ASP A 80 13.11 3.23 0.58
C ASP A 80 11.88 3.99 0.08
N SER A 81 11.79 4.23 -1.22
CA SER A 81 10.57 4.78 -1.85
C SER A 81 9.36 3.89 -1.58
N MET A 82 9.48 2.57 -1.79
CA MET A 82 8.41 1.61 -1.52
C MET A 82 8.00 1.57 -0.03
N LYS A 83 8.95 1.69 0.90
CA LYS A 83 8.65 1.77 2.34
C LYS A 83 7.82 2.99 2.69
N VAL A 84 8.15 4.15 2.09
CA VAL A 84 7.39 5.39 2.30
C VAL A 84 5.97 5.24 1.77
N GLU A 85 5.81 4.75 0.53
CA GLU A 85 4.48 4.51 -0.07
C GLU A 85 3.66 3.51 0.74
N PHE A 86 4.27 2.40 1.16
CA PHE A 86 3.60 1.40 1.99
C PHE A 86 3.08 2.00 3.30
N LYS A 87 3.88 2.81 3.98
CA LYS A 87 3.47 3.49 5.20
C LYS A 87 2.31 4.46 4.97
N GLN A 88 2.33 5.20 3.86
CA GLN A 88 1.23 6.09 3.48
C GLN A 88 -0.06 5.30 3.20
N LEU A 89 0.03 4.20 2.45
CA LEU A 89 -1.11 3.33 2.17
C LEU A 89 -1.69 2.70 3.44
N GLN A 90 -0.83 2.27 4.35
CA GLN A 90 -1.24 1.73 5.64
C GLN A 90 -2.00 2.77 6.48
N THR A 91 -1.50 4.01 6.53
CA THR A 91 -2.17 5.11 7.22
C THR A 91 -3.52 5.44 6.58
N ARG A 92 -3.57 5.52 5.25
CA ARG A 92 -4.83 5.74 4.52
C ARG A 92 -5.85 4.64 4.79
N ARG A 93 -5.41 3.37 4.78
CA ARG A 93 -6.28 2.23 5.09
C ARG A 93 -6.87 2.35 6.51
N THR A 94 -6.04 2.65 7.50
CA THR A 94 -6.51 2.83 8.88
C THR A 94 -7.55 3.94 8.99
N ASN A 95 -7.26 5.11 8.41
CA ASN A 95 -8.20 6.23 8.40
C ASN A 95 -9.53 5.89 7.71
N LEU A 96 -9.48 5.16 6.58
CA LEU A 96 -10.70 4.73 5.89
C LEU A 96 -11.53 3.76 6.72
N VAL A 97 -10.90 2.82 7.42
CA VAL A 97 -11.60 1.89 8.34
C VAL A 97 -12.28 2.68 9.46
N GLU A 98 -11.58 3.59 10.10
CA GLU A 98 -12.14 4.43 11.17
C GLU A 98 -13.33 5.28 10.70
N ILE A 99 -13.22 5.88 9.49
CA ILE A 99 -14.31 6.65 8.89
C ILE A 99 -15.51 5.74 8.61
N THR A 100 -15.28 4.54 8.09
CA THR A 100 -16.35 3.58 7.78
C THR A 100 -17.08 3.17 9.06
N GLU A 101 -16.36 2.81 10.11
CA GLU A 101 -16.95 2.44 11.41
C GLU A 101 -17.76 3.60 12.01
N LYS A 102 -17.25 4.83 11.92
CA LYS A 102 -17.98 6.02 12.34
C LYS A 102 -19.27 6.23 11.55
N LEU A 103 -19.20 6.08 10.23
CA LEU A 103 -20.37 6.22 9.38
C LEU A 103 -21.42 5.15 9.66
N GLU A 104 -21.01 3.90 9.84
CA GLU A 104 -21.93 2.81 10.21
C GLU A 104 -22.60 3.05 11.55
N SER A 105 -21.85 3.49 12.56
CA SER A 105 -22.39 3.86 13.87
C SER A 105 -23.42 5.00 13.75
N GLN A 106 -23.08 6.08 13.05
CA GLN A 106 -23.98 7.21 12.85
C GLN A 106 -25.24 6.83 12.05
N ARG A 107 -25.10 5.98 11.03
CA ARG A 107 -26.25 5.46 10.27
C ARG A 107 -27.18 4.64 11.15
N LYS A 108 -26.63 3.75 11.98
CA LYS A 108 -27.40 2.94 12.93
C LYS A 108 -28.17 3.83 13.91
N GLU A 109 -27.49 4.79 14.52
CA GLU A 109 -28.11 5.73 15.46
C GLU A 109 -29.25 6.54 14.79
N LYS A 110 -28.99 7.11 13.60
CA LYS A 110 -30.02 7.84 12.85
C LYS A 110 -31.22 6.98 12.50
N LEU A 111 -30.97 5.75 12.03
CA LEU A 111 -32.06 4.82 11.69
C LEU A 111 -32.92 4.50 12.91
N LEU A 112 -32.29 4.19 14.06
CA LEU A 112 -33.03 3.90 15.30
C LEU A 112 -33.84 5.11 15.79
N ASN A 113 -33.26 6.30 15.70
CA ASN A 113 -33.97 7.54 16.07
C ASN A 113 -35.17 7.80 15.16
N VAL A 114 -35.01 7.65 13.85
CA VAL A 114 -36.12 7.78 12.91
C VAL A 114 -37.19 6.72 13.17
N LEU A 115 -36.76 5.47 13.31
CA LEU A 115 -37.71 4.37 13.56
C LEU A 115 -38.50 4.56 14.86
N THR A 116 -37.86 5.04 15.92
CA THR A 116 -38.55 5.32 17.17
C THR A 116 -39.66 6.35 16.99
N LYS A 117 -39.36 7.46 16.30
CA LYS A 117 -40.35 8.51 16.04
C LYS A 117 -41.46 8.06 15.10
N VAL A 118 -41.10 7.36 14.02
CA VAL A 118 -42.10 6.82 13.08
C VAL A 118 -42.97 5.78 13.76
N ASN A 119 -42.42 4.95 14.69
CA ASN A 119 -43.16 3.96 15.43
C ASN A 119 -44.18 4.64 16.42
N GLU A 120 -43.76 5.72 17.05
CA GLU A 120 -44.66 6.51 17.90
C GLU A 120 -45.85 7.10 17.10
N ASN A 121 -45.55 7.68 15.93
CA ASN A 121 -46.55 8.21 15.03
C ASN A 121 -47.44 7.08 14.47
N PHE A 122 -46.85 5.94 14.11
CA PHE A 122 -47.58 4.78 13.63
C PHE A 122 -48.58 4.25 14.65
N LYS A 123 -48.17 4.17 15.92
CA LYS A 123 -49.09 3.76 17.05
C LYS A 123 -50.29 4.65 17.08
N LYS A 124 -50.11 5.98 17.02
CA LYS A 124 -51.25 6.96 17.03
C LYS A 124 -52.11 6.86 15.81
N SER A 125 -51.54 6.85 14.61
CA SER A 125 -52.29 6.80 13.35
C SER A 125 -53.05 5.50 13.19
N TYR A 126 -52.46 4.36 13.61
CA TYR A 126 -53.15 3.07 13.59
C TYR A 126 -54.30 3.00 14.58
N GLU A 127 -54.12 3.53 15.81
CA GLU A 127 -55.17 3.59 16.80
C GLU A 127 -56.39 4.37 16.30
N ILE A 128 -56.18 5.51 15.65
CA ILE A 128 -57.25 6.34 15.06
C ILE A 128 -57.94 5.59 13.92
N LEU A 129 -57.18 5.06 12.98
CA LEU A 129 -57.71 4.40 11.76
C LEU A 129 -58.43 3.08 12.07
N SER A 130 -57.96 2.33 13.07
CA SER A 130 -58.54 1.06 13.47
C SER A 130 -59.60 1.14 14.61
N ASP A 131 -60.01 2.35 14.97
CA ASP A 131 -60.97 2.63 16.02
C ASP A 131 -60.63 1.96 17.36
N GLY A 132 -59.34 2.15 17.78
CA GLY A 132 -58.81 1.65 19.08
C GLY A 132 -57.95 0.39 18.98
N GLY A 133 -57.54 -0.03 17.80
CA GLY A 133 -56.51 -1.06 17.63
C GLY A 133 -55.12 -0.57 18.04
N LYS A 134 -54.18 -1.49 18.15
CA LYS A 134 -52.77 -1.17 18.49
C LYS A 134 -51.84 -1.66 17.38
N GLY A 135 -50.94 -0.80 16.91
CA GLY A 135 -49.92 -1.11 15.92
C GLY A 135 -48.56 -0.86 16.46
N GLU A 136 -47.57 -1.58 15.96
CA GLU A 136 -46.17 -1.42 16.36
C GLU A 136 -45.21 -1.91 15.27
N LEU A 137 -44.10 -1.18 15.09
CA LEU A 137 -43.07 -1.51 14.15
C LEU A 137 -41.86 -2.08 14.86
N TYR A 138 -41.28 -3.14 14.32
CA TYR A 138 -40.08 -3.80 14.83
C TYR A 138 -39.05 -4.01 13.77
N LEU A 139 -37.79 -3.97 14.16
CA LEU A 139 -36.70 -4.46 13.32
C LEU A 139 -36.56 -5.98 13.50
N GLU A 140 -36.44 -6.69 12.40
CA GLU A 140 -36.16 -8.13 12.39
C GLU A 140 -34.84 -8.44 13.10
N ASN A 141 -33.80 -7.59 12.85
CA ASN A 141 -32.47 -7.68 13.47
C ASN A 141 -32.11 -6.36 14.15
N PRO A 142 -32.35 -6.18 15.46
CA PRO A 142 -32.00 -4.97 16.17
C PRO A 142 -30.48 -4.70 16.25
N ASP A 143 -29.67 -5.76 16.27
CA ASP A 143 -28.22 -5.67 16.31
C ASP A 143 -27.61 -5.25 14.97
N GLU A 144 -28.16 -5.76 13.88
CA GLU A 144 -27.77 -5.44 12.50
C GLU A 144 -28.96 -4.92 11.68
N PRO A 145 -29.41 -3.69 11.95
CA PRO A 145 -30.67 -3.18 11.41
C PRO A 145 -30.69 -3.02 9.88
N PHE A 146 -29.51 -3.07 9.25
CA PHE A 146 -29.39 -3.00 7.79
C PHE A 146 -29.40 -4.37 7.10
N LYS A 147 -29.31 -5.46 7.85
CA LYS A 147 -29.38 -6.83 7.30
C LYS A 147 -30.74 -7.49 7.43
N GLY A 148 -31.64 -6.87 8.20
CA GLY A 148 -33.00 -7.33 8.39
C GLY A 148 -34.04 -6.40 7.74
N GLY A 149 -35.29 -6.80 7.80
CA GLY A 149 -36.44 -6.04 7.39
C GLY A 149 -37.11 -5.28 8.55
N LEU A 150 -38.09 -4.43 8.19
CA LEU A 150 -39.03 -3.82 9.14
C LEU A 150 -40.29 -4.67 9.17
N GLU A 151 -40.60 -5.19 10.35
CA GLU A 151 -41.81 -5.95 10.61
C GLU A 151 -42.90 -5.05 11.21
N LEU A 152 -44.13 -5.27 10.75
CA LEU A 152 -45.34 -4.61 11.26
C LEU A 152 -46.17 -5.62 12.00
N TRP A 153 -46.45 -5.31 13.26
CA TRP A 153 -47.39 -6.03 14.11
C TRP A 153 -48.58 -5.16 14.42
N ALA A 154 -49.74 -5.73 14.32
CA ALA A 154 -50.98 -5.03 14.62
C ALA A 154 -51.92 -5.90 15.48
N LYS A 155 -52.68 -5.24 16.34
CA LYS A 155 -53.78 -5.83 17.09
C LYS A 155 -55.06 -5.04 16.70
N PRO A 156 -55.83 -5.50 15.71
CA PRO A 156 -57.11 -4.88 15.37
C PRO A 156 -58.09 -4.92 16.53
N LYS A 157 -59.05 -4.00 16.54
CA LYS A 157 -60.09 -3.96 17.58
C LYS A 157 -60.89 -5.29 17.60
N GLY A 158 -61.04 -5.84 18.78
CA GLY A 158 -61.74 -7.12 18.98
C GLY A 158 -60.89 -8.39 18.86
N LYS A 159 -59.62 -8.32 18.44
CA LYS A 159 -58.70 -9.45 18.47
C LYS A 159 -57.99 -9.52 19.82
N SER A 160 -57.77 -10.73 20.33
CA SER A 160 -57.10 -10.95 21.61
C SER A 160 -55.59 -10.82 21.56
N SER A 161 -54.96 -11.07 20.42
CA SER A 161 -53.51 -11.11 20.25
C SER A 161 -53.00 -10.17 19.14
N LYS A 162 -51.73 -9.75 19.24
CA LYS A 162 -51.01 -9.11 18.15
C LYS A 162 -50.77 -10.12 17.04
N VAL A 163 -50.95 -9.70 15.80
CA VAL A 163 -50.71 -10.51 14.60
C VAL A 163 -49.74 -9.78 13.67
N ASN A 164 -48.97 -10.51 12.90
CA ASN A 164 -48.09 -9.93 11.90
C ASN A 164 -48.89 -9.54 10.65
N ARG A 165 -48.29 -8.80 9.75
CA ARG A 165 -48.91 -8.31 8.51
C ARG A 165 -49.61 -9.41 7.69
N LEU A 166 -49.02 -10.61 7.62
CA LEU A 166 -49.57 -11.72 6.80
C LEU A 166 -50.85 -12.32 7.38
N GLN A 167 -51.14 -12.12 8.65
CA GLN A 167 -52.31 -12.64 9.38
C GLN A 167 -53.47 -11.63 9.45
N LEU A 168 -53.26 -10.43 8.89
CA LEU A 168 -54.27 -9.41 8.80
C LEU A 168 -55.22 -9.67 7.61
N SER A 169 -56.49 -9.31 7.72
CA SER A 169 -57.41 -9.30 6.60
C SER A 169 -56.99 -8.21 5.59
N GLY A 170 -57.45 -8.26 4.33
CA GLY A 170 -57.11 -7.29 3.29
C GLY A 170 -57.41 -5.84 3.70
N GLY A 171 -58.55 -5.59 4.35
CA GLY A 171 -58.89 -4.26 4.87
C GLY A 171 -57.98 -3.81 6.03
N GLU A 172 -57.66 -4.73 6.93
CA GLU A 172 -56.71 -4.45 8.04
C GLU A 172 -55.29 -4.15 7.53
N GLN A 173 -54.87 -4.86 6.48
CA GLN A 173 -53.59 -4.59 5.80
C GLN A 173 -53.54 -3.20 5.16
N SER A 174 -54.64 -2.81 4.49
CA SER A 174 -54.75 -1.48 3.89
C SER A 174 -54.74 -0.36 4.94
N MET A 175 -55.44 -0.55 6.06
CA MET A 175 -55.40 0.40 7.17
C MET A 175 -53.99 0.50 7.80
N ALA A 176 -53.31 -0.62 7.95
CA ALA A 176 -51.95 -0.62 8.48
C ALA A 176 -50.97 0.07 7.53
N ALA A 177 -51.11 -0.13 6.22
CA ALA A 177 -50.31 0.56 5.21
C ALA A 177 -50.58 2.08 5.20
N LEU A 178 -51.83 2.52 5.29
CA LEU A 178 -52.16 3.94 5.38
C LEU A 178 -51.63 4.55 6.69
N ALA A 179 -51.74 3.85 7.81
CA ALA A 179 -51.21 4.31 9.09
C ALA A 179 -49.68 4.51 9.02
N LEU A 180 -48.97 3.60 8.33
CA LEU A 180 -47.51 3.74 8.13
C LEU A 180 -47.18 4.94 7.24
N ILE A 181 -47.92 5.16 6.16
CA ILE A 181 -47.74 6.32 5.29
C ILE A 181 -47.91 7.61 6.10
N PHE A 182 -49.00 7.72 6.88
CA PHE A 182 -49.22 8.90 7.72
C PHE A 182 -48.17 9.07 8.79
N ALA A 183 -47.67 7.99 9.41
CA ALA A 183 -46.62 8.03 10.38
C ALA A 183 -45.28 8.56 9.81
N ILE A 184 -44.98 8.22 8.58
CA ILE A 184 -43.80 8.74 7.86
C ILE A 184 -44.02 10.21 7.49
N GLN A 185 -45.22 10.58 7.03
CA GLN A 185 -45.58 11.95 6.71
C GLN A 185 -45.50 12.88 7.93
N ASP A 186 -45.95 12.42 9.08
CA ASP A 186 -45.84 13.17 10.34
C ASP A 186 -44.38 13.35 10.83
N TYR A 187 -43.51 12.44 10.45
CA TYR A 187 -42.07 12.55 10.75
C TYR A 187 -41.35 13.55 9.82
N ASP A 188 -41.62 13.47 8.52
CA ASP A 188 -41.04 14.34 7.48
C ASP A 188 -42.14 14.89 6.57
N PRO A 189 -42.82 15.97 7.03
CA PRO A 189 -43.94 16.53 6.30
C PRO A 189 -43.52 17.13 4.97
N SER A 190 -44.05 16.57 3.87
CA SER A 190 -43.88 17.14 2.54
C SER A 190 -44.91 18.27 2.32
N PRO A 191 -44.54 19.34 1.60
CA PRO A 191 -45.46 20.46 1.36
C PRO A 191 -46.68 20.07 0.49
N PHE A 192 -46.61 18.94 -0.23
CA PHE A 192 -47.67 18.45 -1.09
C PHE A 192 -47.79 16.93 -1.04
N TYR A 193 -49.00 16.44 -0.90
CA TYR A 193 -49.37 15.01 -1.02
C TYR A 193 -50.42 14.86 -2.10
N TYR A 194 -50.18 13.99 -3.05
CA TYR A 194 -51.12 13.62 -4.12
C TYR A 194 -51.63 12.20 -3.90
#